data_ef1a0b589a7efbe165e7f09aae0c3473
#
_entry.id   ef1a0b589a7efbe165e7f09aae0c3473
#
_cell.length_a   1.000
_cell.length_b   1.000
_cell.length_c   1.000
_cell.angle_alpha   90.00
_cell.angle_beta   90.00
_cell.angle_gamma   90.00
#
_symmetry.space_group_name_H-M   'P 1'
#
loop_
_entity.id
_entity.type
_entity.pdbx_description
1 polymer ?
#
loop_
_entity_poly.entity_id
_entity_poly.type
_entity_poly.pdbx_seq_one_letter_code
_entity_poly.pdbx_strand_id
1 'polypeptide(L)'
;MFKFNNIHLDDETMWPTEARIPLEEPFIDDRGYIQHLVNFPMKNLSMIFSKKGSVRSNHSHNTDWHYMFTVSGSFDYHYKPHGSDEPLKLEKFVAGEMVFSPPMEDHACVFTADTLLVAVSRNPRGDQ
;
A
#
# COMPACT_ATOMS: atom_id res chain seq x y z
N MET A 1 17.96 9.49 14.13
CA MET A 1 16.84 10.07 13.36
C MET A 1 16.22 9.00 12.48
N PHE A 2 14.92 8.94 12.47
CA PHE A 2 14.21 8.02 11.59
C PHE A 2 14.32 8.46 10.14
N LYS A 3 14.53 7.48 9.28
CA LYS A 3 14.31 7.67 7.86
C LYS A 3 12.99 7.00 7.54
N PHE A 4 12.07 7.79 7.09
CA PHE A 4 10.79 7.28 6.63
C PHE A 4 10.93 6.85 5.18
N ASN A 5 9.83 6.52 4.56
CA ASN A 5 9.86 5.99 3.20
C ASN A 5 10.37 6.97 2.15
N ASN A 6 10.79 8.16 2.55
CA ASN A 6 11.37 9.18 1.70
C ASN A 6 10.49 9.56 0.51
N ILE A 7 9.18 9.56 0.74
CA ILE A 7 8.24 9.94 -0.31
C ILE A 7 7.85 11.39 -0.16
N HIS A 8 7.95 12.11 -1.26
CA HIS A 8 7.38 13.44 -1.41
C HIS A 8 6.17 13.34 -2.34
N LEU A 9 5.07 13.95 -1.94
CA LEU A 9 3.81 13.87 -2.67
C LEU A 9 3.95 14.17 -4.16
N ASP A 10 4.75 15.15 -4.49
CA ASP A 10 4.81 15.69 -5.84
C ASP A 10 6.10 15.34 -6.57
N ASP A 11 6.93 14.50 -6.00
CA ASP A 11 8.20 14.11 -6.61
C ASP A 11 8.21 12.60 -6.89
N GLU A 12 7.86 12.24 -8.12
CA GLU A 12 7.83 10.84 -8.56
C GLU A 12 9.16 10.13 -8.39
N THR A 13 10.26 10.87 -8.45
CA THR A 13 11.59 10.27 -8.33
C THR A 13 11.84 9.72 -6.92
N MET A 14 11.06 10.16 -5.95
CA MET A 14 11.15 9.72 -4.55
C MET A 14 10.20 8.58 -4.22
N TRP A 15 9.33 8.20 -5.14
CA TRP A 15 8.39 7.12 -4.91
C TRP A 15 9.10 5.77 -4.89
N PRO A 16 8.56 4.78 -4.13
CA PRO A 16 9.09 3.42 -4.18
C PRO A 16 9.04 2.85 -5.59
N THR A 17 10.06 2.07 -5.93
CA THR A 17 10.10 1.40 -7.22
C THR A 17 9.53 -0.02 -7.14
N GLU A 18 9.37 -0.54 -5.93
CA GLU A 18 8.84 -1.87 -5.68
C GLU A 18 7.46 -1.78 -5.04
N ALA A 19 6.62 -2.77 -5.31
CA ALA A 19 5.30 -2.84 -4.67
C ALA A 19 5.42 -3.06 -3.16
N ARG A 20 6.36 -3.91 -2.74
CA ARG A 20 6.60 -4.17 -1.32
C ARG A 20 7.49 -3.08 -0.73
N ILE A 21 7.01 -2.43 0.32
CA ILE A 21 7.74 -1.35 0.99
C ILE A 21 8.51 -1.94 2.17
N PRO A 22 9.84 -1.78 2.22
CA PRO A 22 10.57 -2.11 3.43
C PRO A 22 10.18 -1.12 4.53
N LEU A 23 9.81 -1.66 5.70
CA LEU A 23 9.46 -0.84 6.84
C LEU A 23 10.73 -0.44 7.60
N GLU A 24 10.66 0.69 8.29
CA GLU A 24 11.75 1.12 9.15
C GLU A 24 11.86 0.24 10.38
N GLU A 25 13.04 0.24 10.99
CA GLU A 25 13.25 -0.42 12.26
C GLU A 25 12.29 0.14 13.30
N PRO A 26 11.51 -0.71 13.97
CA PRO A 26 10.61 -0.22 15.00
C PRO A 26 11.40 0.25 16.23
N PHE A 27 10.83 1.20 16.95
CA PHE A 27 11.32 1.54 18.30
C PHE A 27 10.80 0.47 19.27
N ILE A 28 11.69 -0.23 19.95
CA ILE A 28 11.34 -1.34 20.82
C ILE A 28 11.81 -1.04 22.24
N ASP A 29 10.93 -1.26 23.21
CA ASP A 29 11.25 -1.21 24.63
C ASP A 29 10.48 -2.33 25.37
N ASP A 30 10.55 -2.35 26.69
CA ASP A 30 9.90 -3.39 27.49
C ASP A 30 8.37 -3.28 27.51
N ARG A 31 7.79 -2.22 26.99
CA ARG A 31 6.34 -2.07 26.83
C ARG A 31 5.84 -2.60 25.48
N GLY A 32 6.71 -2.80 24.50
CA GLY A 32 6.34 -3.22 23.15
C GLY A 32 7.12 -2.47 22.11
N TYR A 33 6.44 -2.07 21.03
CA TYR A 33 7.13 -1.39 19.93
C TYR A 33 6.25 -0.33 19.26
N ILE A 34 6.91 0.60 18.57
CA ILE A 34 6.27 1.59 17.70
C ILE A 34 6.82 1.38 16.30
N GLN A 35 5.94 1.08 15.36
CA GLN A 35 6.28 0.95 13.95
C GLN A 35 5.73 2.14 13.19
N HIS A 36 6.62 2.96 12.64
CA HIS A 36 6.20 4.04 11.77
C HIS A 36 5.88 3.48 10.39
N LEU A 37 4.76 3.87 9.85
CA LEU A 37 4.28 3.42 8.54
C LEU A 37 4.43 4.53 7.50
N VAL A 38 3.97 5.72 7.82
CA VAL A 38 4.00 6.90 6.93
C VAL A 38 4.31 8.12 7.78
N ASN A 39 5.19 9.00 7.30
CA ASN A 39 5.52 10.23 8.00
C ASN A 39 5.67 11.39 7.02
N PHE A 40 4.64 11.65 6.25
CA PHE A 40 4.56 12.76 5.31
C PHE A 40 3.08 13.11 5.10
N PRO A 41 2.78 14.26 4.47
CA PRO A 41 1.40 14.67 4.29
C PRO A 41 0.59 13.68 3.46
N MET A 42 -0.62 13.40 3.90
CA MET A 42 -1.59 12.55 3.23
C MET A 42 -2.97 13.15 3.44
N LYS A 43 -3.96 12.76 2.65
CA LYS A 43 -5.29 13.35 2.72
C LYS A 43 -6.40 12.36 3.03
N ASN A 44 -6.11 11.07 3.04
CA ASN A 44 -7.09 10.08 3.44
C ASN A 44 -6.42 8.96 4.22
N LEU A 45 -7.09 8.54 5.27
CA LEU A 45 -6.71 7.37 6.07
C LEU A 45 -7.97 6.52 6.22
N SER A 46 -7.90 5.26 5.78
CA SER A 46 -9.03 4.35 5.83
C SER A 46 -8.65 3.03 6.42
N MET A 47 -9.59 2.39 7.08
CA MET A 47 -9.48 1.03 7.55
C MET A 47 -10.38 0.16 6.66
N ILE A 48 -9.83 -0.90 6.06
CA ILE A 48 -10.55 -1.70 5.08
C ILE A 48 -10.53 -3.15 5.53
N PHE A 49 -11.70 -3.69 5.82
CA PHE A 49 -11.85 -5.11 6.10
C PHE A 49 -12.38 -5.81 4.85
N SER A 50 -11.79 -6.96 4.51
CA SER A 50 -12.18 -7.75 3.35
C SER A 50 -12.25 -9.21 3.72
N LYS A 51 -13.34 -9.86 3.34
CA LYS A 51 -13.52 -11.29 3.57
C LYS A 51 -12.70 -12.11 2.61
N LYS A 52 -12.25 -13.28 3.05
CA LYS A 52 -11.59 -14.25 2.20
C LYS A 52 -12.38 -14.48 0.91
N GLY A 53 -11.69 -14.47 -0.22
CA GLY A 53 -12.26 -14.67 -1.54
C GLY A 53 -12.76 -13.41 -2.23
N SER A 54 -12.83 -12.28 -1.53
CA SER A 54 -13.23 -11.03 -2.15
C SER A 54 -12.09 -10.42 -2.97
N VAL A 55 -12.47 -9.55 -3.91
CA VAL A 55 -11.53 -8.80 -4.76
C VAL A 55 -11.84 -7.33 -4.60
N ARG A 56 -10.80 -6.54 -4.37
CA ARG A 56 -10.92 -5.09 -4.32
C ARG A 56 -9.95 -4.44 -5.27
N SER A 57 -10.18 -3.16 -5.53
CA SER A 57 -9.44 -2.32 -6.45
C SER A 57 -9.77 -2.70 -7.89
N ASN A 58 -9.02 -3.56 -8.55
CA ASN A 58 -9.25 -3.97 -9.94
C ASN A 58 -9.42 -2.75 -10.87
N HIS A 59 -8.59 -1.74 -10.67
CA HIS A 59 -8.61 -0.47 -11.38
C HIS A 59 -7.25 0.22 -11.31
N SER A 60 -7.16 1.40 -11.88
CA SER A 60 -6.02 2.30 -11.74
C SER A 60 -6.49 3.67 -11.28
N HIS A 61 -5.57 4.47 -10.75
CA HIS A 61 -5.80 5.86 -10.38
C HIS A 61 -4.98 6.76 -11.28
N ASN A 62 -5.50 7.93 -11.62
CA ASN A 62 -4.79 8.86 -12.50
C ASN A 62 -3.67 9.60 -11.78
N THR A 63 -3.94 10.08 -10.57
CA THR A 63 -3.00 10.92 -9.81
C THR A 63 -2.76 10.42 -8.39
N ASP A 64 -3.62 9.55 -7.88
CA ASP A 64 -3.55 9.10 -6.51
C ASP A 64 -2.55 7.96 -6.34
N TRP A 65 -1.89 7.92 -5.19
CA TRP A 65 -1.14 6.76 -4.75
C TRP A 65 -1.67 6.28 -3.41
N HIS A 66 -1.48 5.00 -3.14
CA HIS A 66 -1.93 4.38 -1.90
C HIS A 66 -0.79 3.61 -1.25
N TYR A 67 -0.67 3.76 0.07
CA TYR A 67 0.05 2.81 0.92
C TYR A 67 -0.97 1.99 1.66
N MET A 68 -0.81 0.67 1.64
CA MET A 68 -1.72 -0.22 2.37
C MET A 68 -0.90 -1.12 3.27
N PHE A 69 -1.11 -0.98 4.59
CA PHE A 69 -0.45 -1.82 5.59
C PHE A 69 -1.38 -2.95 6.00
N THR A 70 -0.85 -4.18 6.01
CA THR A 70 -1.60 -5.36 6.39
C THR A 70 -1.55 -5.55 7.90
N VAL A 71 -2.65 -5.27 8.59
CA VAL A 71 -2.75 -5.47 10.04
C VAL A 71 -2.92 -6.93 10.35
N SER A 72 -3.80 -7.63 9.61
CA SER A 72 -4.03 -9.06 9.75
C SER A 72 -4.48 -9.63 8.42
N GLY A 73 -4.30 -10.94 8.24
CA GLY A 73 -4.71 -11.64 7.05
C GLY A 73 -3.65 -11.74 5.98
N SER A 74 -4.09 -11.91 4.75
CA SER A 74 -3.20 -12.08 3.59
C SER A 74 -3.95 -11.79 2.30
N PHE A 75 -3.21 -11.35 1.28
CA PHE A 75 -3.78 -11.13 -0.03
C PHE A 75 -2.73 -11.24 -1.14
N ASP A 76 -3.22 -11.47 -2.35
CA ASP A 76 -2.43 -11.46 -3.56
C ASP A 76 -2.63 -10.11 -4.26
N TYR A 77 -1.54 -9.42 -4.53
CA TYR A 77 -1.54 -8.14 -5.21
C TYR A 77 -1.12 -8.34 -6.66
N HIS A 78 -2.07 -8.14 -7.57
CA HIS A 78 -1.84 -8.24 -9.01
C HIS A 78 -1.67 -6.83 -9.58
N TYR A 79 -0.63 -6.61 -10.37
CA TYR A 79 -0.37 -5.27 -10.88
C TYR A 79 0.42 -5.26 -12.18
N LYS A 80 0.22 -4.20 -12.94
CA LYS A 80 1.01 -3.86 -14.14
C LYS A 80 0.82 -2.38 -14.45
N PRO A 81 1.74 -1.76 -15.24
CA PRO A 81 1.53 -0.39 -15.70
C PRO A 81 0.25 -0.30 -16.54
N HIS A 82 -0.52 0.77 -16.32
CA HIS A 82 -1.78 0.98 -17.06
C HIS A 82 -1.51 1.11 -18.55
N GLY A 83 -2.30 0.39 -19.36
CA GLY A 83 -2.17 0.42 -20.81
C GLY A 83 -0.99 -0.38 -21.35
N SER A 84 -0.24 -1.06 -20.51
CA SER A 84 0.92 -1.85 -20.90
C SER A 84 0.51 -3.24 -21.39
N ASP A 85 1.28 -3.78 -22.33
CA ASP A 85 1.17 -5.17 -22.77
C ASP A 85 2.00 -6.12 -21.92
N GLU A 86 2.67 -5.61 -20.88
CA GLU A 86 3.48 -6.41 -19.98
C GLU A 86 2.61 -7.44 -19.24
N PRO A 87 3.18 -8.61 -18.90
CA PRO A 87 2.45 -9.59 -18.11
C PRO A 87 2.06 -9.01 -16.75
N LEU A 88 0.92 -9.45 -16.27
CA LEU A 88 0.46 -9.11 -14.93
C LEU A 88 1.43 -9.68 -13.89
N LYS A 89 1.92 -8.85 -13.00
CA LYS A 89 2.79 -9.28 -11.89
C LYS A 89 1.94 -9.66 -10.68
N LEU A 90 2.48 -10.52 -9.85
CA LEU A 90 1.84 -10.97 -8.62
C LEU A 90 2.81 -10.92 -7.47
N GLU A 91 2.41 -10.31 -6.37
CA GLU A 91 3.12 -10.43 -5.09
C GLU A 91 2.13 -10.76 -3.99
N LYS A 92 2.56 -11.60 -3.07
CA LYS A 92 1.77 -12.02 -1.91
C LYS A 92 2.13 -11.19 -0.70
N PHE A 93 1.12 -10.74 0.03
CA PHE A 93 1.29 -9.95 1.24
C PHE A 93 0.63 -10.62 2.43
N VAL A 94 1.29 -10.54 3.57
CA VAL A 94 0.80 -11.08 4.85
C VAL A 94 0.85 -9.99 5.92
N ALA A 95 0.30 -10.29 7.09
CA ALA A 95 0.29 -9.35 8.22
C ALA A 95 1.69 -8.78 8.48
N GLY A 96 1.76 -7.49 8.72
CA GLY A 96 3.01 -6.77 8.97
C GLY A 96 3.69 -6.22 7.73
N GLU A 97 3.15 -6.48 6.54
CA GLU A 97 3.73 -6.04 5.28
C GLU A 97 2.92 -4.90 4.66
N MET A 98 3.60 -4.07 3.87
CA MET A 98 3.01 -2.88 3.29
C MET A 98 3.22 -2.84 1.79
N VAL A 99 2.18 -2.48 1.04
CA VAL A 99 2.22 -2.34 -0.41
C VAL A 99 2.06 -0.88 -0.82
N PHE A 100 2.76 -0.49 -1.88
CA PHE A 100 2.61 0.82 -2.52
C PHE A 100 1.97 0.65 -3.90
N SER A 101 0.89 1.39 -4.13
CA SER A 101 0.21 1.45 -5.43
C SER A 101 0.42 2.85 -6.02
N PRO A 102 1.27 3.00 -7.05
CA PRO A 102 1.47 4.30 -7.69
C PRO A 102 0.30 4.68 -8.60
N PRO A 103 0.24 5.95 -9.03
CA PRO A 103 -0.67 6.33 -10.10
C PRO A 103 -0.38 5.56 -11.39
N MET A 104 -1.40 5.38 -12.22
CA MET A 104 -1.30 4.75 -13.52
C MET A 104 -0.78 3.30 -13.48
N GLU A 105 -1.10 2.60 -12.41
CA GLU A 105 -0.88 1.16 -12.28
C GLU A 105 -2.22 0.48 -12.16
N ASP A 106 -2.48 -0.50 -13.03
CA ASP A 106 -3.63 -1.39 -12.87
C ASP A 106 -3.31 -2.34 -11.71
N HIS A 107 -4.20 -2.43 -10.74
CA HIS A 107 -3.97 -3.31 -9.60
C HIS A 107 -5.27 -3.90 -9.07
N ALA A 108 -5.15 -5.07 -8.47
CA ALA A 108 -6.24 -5.76 -7.80
C ALA A 108 -5.71 -6.53 -6.61
N CYS A 109 -6.48 -6.51 -5.53
CA CYS A 109 -6.19 -7.29 -4.33
C CYS A 109 -7.18 -8.45 -4.25
N VAL A 110 -6.66 -9.67 -4.23
CA VAL A 110 -7.45 -10.88 -4.05
C VAL A 110 -7.16 -11.42 -2.66
N PHE A 111 -8.16 -11.41 -1.80
CA PHE A 111 -7.96 -11.74 -0.39
C PHE A 111 -8.00 -13.25 -0.16
N THR A 112 -6.88 -13.78 0.33
CA THR A 112 -6.71 -15.21 0.58
C THR A 112 -7.08 -15.62 2.00
N ALA A 113 -7.39 -14.64 2.84
CA ALA A 113 -7.93 -14.78 4.19
C ALA A 113 -8.74 -13.53 4.51
N ASP A 114 -9.51 -13.58 5.60
CA ASP A 114 -10.12 -12.36 6.13
C ASP A 114 -8.99 -11.38 6.48
N THR A 115 -9.06 -10.17 5.94
CA THR A 115 -7.92 -9.24 5.97
C THR A 115 -8.35 -7.85 6.41
N LEU A 116 -7.56 -7.28 7.32
CA LEU A 116 -7.70 -5.89 7.74
C LEU A 116 -6.50 -5.10 7.22
N LEU A 117 -6.79 -4.09 6.42
CA LEU A 117 -5.80 -3.14 5.90
C LEU A 117 -6.01 -1.76 6.52
N VAL A 118 -4.91 -1.04 6.69
CA VAL A 118 -4.94 0.41 6.90
C VAL A 118 -4.34 1.04 5.64
N ALA A 119 -5.11 1.90 5.00
CA ALA A 119 -4.72 2.51 3.74
C ALA A 119 -4.60 4.02 3.91
N VAL A 120 -3.51 4.58 3.41
CA VAL A 120 -3.32 6.03 3.32
C VAL A 120 -3.17 6.42 1.87
N SER A 121 -3.67 7.58 1.48
CA SER A 121 -3.60 8.03 0.10
C SER A 121 -3.22 9.50 0.00
N ARG A 122 -2.66 9.84 -1.16
CA ARG A 122 -2.27 11.19 -1.52
C ARG A 122 -3.46 12.12 -1.55
N ASN A 123 -4.53 11.69 -2.21
CA ASN A 123 -5.70 12.51 -2.48
C ASN A 123 -6.83 12.24 -1.48
N PRO A 124 -7.75 13.16 -1.29
CA PRO A 124 -8.97 12.89 -0.56
C PRO A 124 -9.76 11.77 -1.22
N ARG A 125 -10.59 11.09 -0.47
CA ARG A 125 -11.44 10.02 -0.99
C ARG A 125 -12.28 10.52 -2.16
N GLY A 126 -12.23 9.79 -3.27
CA GLY A 126 -12.97 10.11 -4.48
C GLY A 126 -12.19 10.88 -5.54
N ASP A 127 -11.06 11.45 -5.18
CA ASP A 127 -10.19 12.13 -6.15
C ASP A 127 -9.17 11.14 -6.71
N GLN A 128 -9.03 11.19 -8.02
CA GLN A 128 -8.14 10.26 -8.73
C GLN A 128 -6.76 10.87 -8.99
#